data_e6bfa3009a8295d424565d5779f9e6d6
#
_entry.id   e6bfa3009a8295d424565d5779f9e6d6
#
_cell.length_a   1.000
_cell.length_b   1.000
_cell.length_c   1.000
_cell.angle_alpha   90.00
_cell.angle_beta   90.00
_cell.angle_gamma   90.00
#
_symmetry.space_group_name_H-M   'P 1'
#
loop_
_entity.id
_entity.type
_entity.pdbx_description
1 polymer ?
#
loop_
_entity_poly.entity_id
_entity_poly.type
_entity_poly.pdbx_seq_one_letter_code
_entity_poly.pdbx_strand_id
1 'polypeptide(L)'
;MTLPPPIPAHRQTSTGWWRRHWRWAMPLTVVLVLSGAGGVVTWSLLRWSEAARESPPMREALRRAGCSIELVEAFGEPLHIESMPLGSMQTAINGQRDVGLTVALEGPQARGRLFVQGIRRDDVWDYPVMYVLAEDKQTFDLTALDDDEAAQECELQACRDRGECPLTAAL
;
A
#
# COMPACT_ATOMS: atom_id res chain seq x y z
N MET A 1 72.74 23.39 39.75
CA MET A 1 71.87 22.13 39.72
C MET A 1 70.49 22.57 39.61
N THR A 2 69.85 22.52 38.40
CA THR A 2 68.49 22.92 38.12
C THR A 2 67.62 21.67 38.18
N LEU A 3 66.62 21.69 39.09
CA LEU A 3 65.64 20.59 39.17
C LEU A 3 64.82 20.50 37.88
N PRO A 4 64.50 19.27 37.39
CA PRO A 4 63.68 19.10 36.25
C PRO A 4 62.21 19.51 36.56
N PRO A 5 61.41 20.01 35.57
CA PRO A 5 60.08 20.45 35.78
C PRO A 5 59.15 19.27 36.17
N PRO A 6 58.12 19.51 36.99
CA PRO A 6 57.19 18.44 37.42
C PRO A 6 56.40 17.90 36.24
N ILE A 7 56.32 16.56 36.17
CA ILE A 7 55.55 15.84 35.17
C ILE A 7 54.04 16.15 35.36
N PRO A 8 53.34 16.56 34.30
CA PRO A 8 51.91 16.84 34.43
C PRO A 8 51.16 15.60 34.86
N ALA A 9 50.39 15.73 35.93
CA ALA A 9 49.52 14.66 36.42
C ALA A 9 48.52 14.25 35.34
N HIS A 10 48.62 13.02 34.85
CA HIS A 10 47.62 12.43 33.95
C HIS A 10 46.25 12.52 34.61
N ARG A 11 45.32 13.28 34.04
CA ARG A 11 43.92 13.24 34.40
C ARG A 11 43.43 11.80 34.26
N GLN A 12 43.22 11.15 35.36
CA GLN A 12 42.53 9.87 35.40
C GLN A 12 41.10 10.10 34.93
N THR A 13 40.86 9.77 33.67
CA THR A 13 39.50 9.72 33.12
C THR A 13 38.69 8.70 33.91
N SER A 14 37.58 9.11 34.47
CA SER A 14 36.71 8.34 35.36
C SER A 14 36.05 7.15 34.64
N THR A 15 36.79 6.10 34.39
CA THR A 15 36.34 4.83 33.78
C THR A 15 35.53 3.97 34.76
N GLY A 16 35.39 4.41 36.02
CA GLY A 16 34.72 3.64 37.10
C GLY A 16 33.21 3.55 36.98
N TRP A 17 32.50 4.59 36.48
CA TRP A 17 31.05 4.63 36.37
C TRP A 17 30.54 3.64 35.31
N TRP A 18 31.17 3.61 34.15
CA TRP A 18 30.83 2.75 33.02
C TRP A 18 30.94 1.26 33.35
N ARG A 19 32.00 0.83 34.03
CA ARG A 19 32.22 -0.56 34.48
C ARG A 19 31.14 -1.04 35.46
N ARG A 20 30.63 -0.17 36.32
CA ARG A 20 29.64 -0.51 37.36
C ARG A 20 28.23 -0.63 36.77
N HIS A 21 27.89 0.13 35.70
CA HIS A 21 26.54 0.19 35.13
C HIS A 21 26.41 -0.56 33.80
N TRP A 22 27.50 -1.08 33.25
CA TRP A 22 27.51 -1.84 32.00
C TRP A 22 26.49 -2.99 31.96
N ARG A 23 26.33 -3.71 33.05
CA ARG A 23 25.41 -4.86 33.15
C ARG A 23 23.93 -4.46 33.01
N TRP A 24 23.58 -3.22 33.32
CA TRP A 24 22.25 -2.66 33.16
C TRP A 24 22.13 -1.76 31.93
N ALA A 25 23.18 -1.05 31.57
CA ALA A 25 23.20 -0.17 30.42
C ALA A 25 23.05 -0.95 29.10
N MET A 26 23.70 -2.11 28.98
CA MET A 26 23.63 -2.96 27.78
C MET A 26 22.18 -3.42 27.46
N PRO A 27 21.45 -4.10 28.36
CA PRO A 27 20.09 -4.52 28.05
C PRO A 27 19.17 -3.33 27.80
N LEU A 28 19.36 -2.22 28.52
CA LEU A 28 18.53 -1.02 28.34
C LEU A 28 18.76 -0.35 27.00
N THR A 29 20.01 -0.25 26.53
CA THR A 29 20.31 0.26 25.18
C THR A 29 19.76 -0.66 24.10
N VAL A 30 19.87 -1.97 24.25
CA VAL A 30 19.31 -2.96 23.31
C VAL A 30 17.79 -2.80 23.21
N VAL A 31 17.09 -2.73 24.35
CA VAL A 31 15.62 -2.52 24.36
C VAL A 31 15.27 -1.19 23.69
N LEU A 32 15.99 -0.13 23.97
CA LEU A 32 15.72 1.19 23.39
C LEU A 32 15.94 1.21 21.87
N VAL A 33 17.02 0.57 21.40
CA VAL A 33 17.29 0.44 19.95
C VAL A 33 16.23 -0.41 19.26
N LEU A 34 15.85 -1.55 19.84
CA LEU A 34 14.83 -2.42 19.28
C LEU A 34 13.46 -1.74 19.25
N SER A 35 13.09 -1.02 20.30
CA SER A 35 11.83 -0.25 20.35
C SER A 35 11.84 0.89 19.35
N GLY A 36 12.95 1.61 19.21
CA GLY A 36 13.11 2.67 18.23
C GLY A 36 13.03 2.14 16.80
N ALA A 37 13.75 1.05 16.51
CA ALA A 37 13.71 0.41 15.20
C ALA A 37 12.29 -0.12 14.88
N GLY A 38 11.63 -0.78 15.84
CA GLY A 38 10.26 -1.24 15.71
C GLY A 38 9.28 -0.09 15.40
N GLY A 39 9.42 1.02 16.12
CA GLY A 39 8.60 2.21 15.89
C GLY A 39 8.78 2.80 14.48
N VAL A 40 10.03 2.91 14.01
CA VAL A 40 10.33 3.42 12.66
C VAL A 40 9.75 2.49 11.59
N VAL A 41 9.90 1.18 11.73
CA VAL A 41 9.36 0.20 10.78
C VAL A 41 7.84 0.29 10.74
N THR A 42 7.17 0.30 11.90
CA THR A 42 5.71 0.40 11.97
C THR A 42 5.21 1.70 11.32
N TRP A 43 5.84 2.83 11.65
CA TRP A 43 5.49 4.13 11.06
C TRP A 43 5.68 4.15 9.54
N SER A 44 6.79 3.57 9.05
CA SER A 44 7.06 3.48 7.61
C SER A 44 6.02 2.62 6.89
N LEU A 45 5.62 1.49 7.48
CA LEU A 45 4.58 0.62 6.93
C LEU A 45 3.22 1.32 6.86
N LEU A 46 2.82 2.04 7.91
CA LEU A 46 1.58 2.81 7.91
C LEU A 46 1.58 3.89 6.83
N ARG A 47 2.64 4.66 6.72
CA ARG A 47 2.79 5.68 5.68
C ARG A 47 2.76 5.09 4.27
N TRP A 48 3.43 3.95 4.09
CA TRP A 48 3.42 3.27 2.80
C TRP A 48 2.01 2.77 2.44
N SER A 49 1.26 2.22 3.40
CA SER A 49 -0.10 1.73 3.15
C SER A 49 -1.08 2.84 2.77
N GLU A 50 -0.98 4.01 3.39
CA GLU A 50 -1.77 5.19 3.01
C GLU A 50 -1.43 5.62 1.57
N ALA A 51 -0.15 5.77 1.26
CA ALA A 51 0.29 6.14 -0.08
C ALA A 51 -0.12 5.12 -1.16
N ALA A 52 -0.12 3.83 -0.82
CA ALA A 52 -0.56 2.78 -1.74
C ALA A 52 -2.07 2.82 -2.00
N ARG A 53 -2.88 3.09 -0.98
CA ARG A 53 -4.35 3.25 -1.11
C ARG A 53 -4.73 4.46 -1.96
N GLU A 54 -4.00 5.56 -1.82
CA GLU A 54 -4.23 6.79 -2.57
C GLU A 54 -3.56 6.80 -3.96
N SER A 55 -2.86 5.73 -4.31
CA SER A 55 -2.18 5.64 -5.60
C SER A 55 -3.16 5.66 -6.78
N PRO A 56 -2.80 6.30 -7.92
CA PRO A 56 -3.65 6.32 -9.10
C PRO A 56 -4.10 4.92 -9.56
N PRO A 57 -3.23 3.89 -9.59
CA PRO A 57 -3.66 2.53 -9.95
C PRO A 57 -4.72 1.95 -9.02
N MET A 58 -4.62 2.20 -7.71
CA MET A 58 -5.61 1.70 -6.76
C MET A 58 -6.96 2.40 -6.91
N ARG A 59 -6.95 3.72 -7.08
CA ARG A 59 -8.19 4.48 -7.32
C ARG A 59 -8.90 4.04 -8.59
N GLU A 60 -8.14 3.84 -9.67
CA GLU A 60 -8.70 3.37 -10.94
C GLU A 60 -9.27 1.96 -10.81
N ALA A 61 -8.57 1.06 -10.13
CA ALA A 61 -9.04 -0.29 -9.91
C ALA A 61 -10.34 -0.34 -9.09
N LEU A 62 -10.44 0.48 -8.04
CA LEU A 62 -11.67 0.58 -7.25
C LEU A 62 -12.82 1.21 -8.04
N ARG A 63 -12.53 2.21 -8.88
CA ARG A 63 -13.51 2.81 -9.77
C ARG A 63 -14.08 1.74 -10.72
N ARG A 64 -13.22 0.98 -11.41
CA ARG A 64 -13.64 -0.10 -12.31
C ARG A 64 -14.38 -1.22 -11.58
N ALA A 65 -13.90 -1.61 -10.39
CA ALA A 65 -14.57 -2.62 -9.57
C ALA A 65 -15.99 -2.19 -9.16
N GLY A 66 -16.17 -0.93 -8.76
CA GLY A 66 -17.50 -0.40 -8.42
C GLY A 66 -18.41 -0.18 -9.61
N CYS A 67 -17.89 -0.11 -10.83
CA CYS A 67 -18.69 0.06 -12.05
C CYS A 67 -18.96 -1.26 -12.79
N SER A 68 -18.25 -2.34 -12.44
CA SER A 68 -18.50 -3.66 -13.04
C SER A 68 -19.78 -4.27 -12.48
N ILE A 69 -20.80 -4.37 -13.34
CA ILE A 69 -22.12 -4.91 -12.98
C ILE A 69 -21.98 -6.35 -12.47
N GLU A 70 -21.18 -7.18 -13.14
CA GLU A 70 -20.96 -8.57 -12.75
C GLU A 70 -20.34 -8.70 -11.35
N LEU A 71 -19.33 -7.86 -11.06
CA LEU A 71 -18.66 -7.87 -9.77
C LEU A 71 -19.60 -7.38 -8.65
N VAL A 72 -20.34 -6.31 -8.91
CA VAL A 72 -21.30 -5.74 -7.96
C VAL A 72 -22.46 -6.71 -7.67
N GLU A 73 -22.97 -7.41 -8.66
CA GLU A 73 -23.99 -8.45 -8.46
C GLU A 73 -23.46 -9.62 -7.62
N ALA A 74 -22.18 -10.00 -7.80
CA ALA A 74 -21.57 -11.11 -7.06
C ALA A 74 -21.16 -10.75 -5.63
N PHE A 75 -20.65 -9.55 -5.40
CA PHE A 75 -20.12 -9.13 -4.11
C PHE A 75 -21.08 -8.29 -3.28
N GLY A 76 -22.03 -7.61 -3.94
CA GLY A 76 -22.89 -6.61 -3.34
C GLY A 76 -22.19 -5.28 -3.08
N GLU A 77 -22.99 -4.24 -2.84
CA GLU A 77 -22.49 -2.92 -2.45
C GLU A 77 -22.75 -2.63 -0.98
N PRO A 78 -21.88 -1.86 -0.31
CA PRO A 78 -20.64 -1.21 -0.80
C PRO A 78 -19.44 -2.17 -0.80
N LEU A 79 -18.51 -1.97 -1.76
CA LEU A 79 -17.24 -2.68 -1.81
C LEU A 79 -16.23 -2.00 -0.91
N HIS A 80 -15.57 -2.76 -0.05
CA HIS A 80 -14.57 -2.26 0.90
C HIS A 80 -13.22 -2.94 0.75
N ILE A 81 -12.15 -2.18 0.98
CA ILE A 81 -10.80 -2.74 1.13
C ILE A 81 -10.64 -3.23 2.57
N GLU A 82 -10.56 -4.55 2.75
CA GLU A 82 -10.41 -5.17 4.07
C GLU A 82 -8.96 -5.11 4.58
N SER A 83 -7.99 -5.22 3.69
CA SER A 83 -6.59 -5.38 4.09
C SER A 83 -5.67 -4.26 3.60
N MET A 84 -4.45 -4.25 4.16
CA MET A 84 -3.37 -3.42 3.67
C MET A 84 -2.99 -3.86 2.25
N PRO A 85 -2.88 -2.93 1.26
CA PRO A 85 -2.38 -3.26 -0.06
C PRO A 85 -0.98 -3.88 0.03
N LEU A 86 -0.80 -5.03 -0.59
CA LEU A 86 0.49 -5.68 -0.73
C LEU A 86 0.96 -5.53 -2.17
N GLY A 87 2.25 -5.25 -2.35
CA GLY A 87 2.77 -5.14 -3.70
C GLY A 87 4.13 -4.48 -3.79
N SER A 88 4.52 -4.16 -5.01
CA SER A 88 5.78 -3.51 -5.31
C SER A 88 5.58 -2.32 -6.23
N MET A 89 6.39 -1.31 -6.03
CA MET A 89 6.54 -0.17 -6.94
C MET A 89 8.00 -0.12 -7.39
N GLN A 90 8.22 -0.15 -8.68
CA GLN A 90 9.55 -0.05 -9.26
C GLN A 90 9.59 1.15 -10.20
N THR A 91 10.70 1.88 -10.17
CA THR A 91 10.94 2.96 -11.11
C THR A 91 12.19 2.63 -11.90
N ALA A 92 12.06 2.47 -13.20
CA ALA A 92 13.18 2.22 -14.09
C ALA A 92 13.97 3.51 -14.35
N ILE A 93 15.22 3.38 -14.81
CA ILE A 93 16.12 4.51 -15.10
C ILE A 93 15.56 5.42 -16.19
N ASN A 94 14.74 4.89 -17.10
CA ASN A 94 14.06 5.63 -18.17
C ASN A 94 12.81 6.42 -17.70
N GLY A 95 12.53 6.45 -16.39
CA GLY A 95 11.35 7.12 -15.82
C GLY A 95 10.06 6.30 -15.85
N GLN A 96 10.05 5.12 -16.46
CA GLN A 96 8.93 4.19 -16.41
C GLN A 96 8.69 3.74 -14.96
N ARG A 97 7.43 3.68 -14.55
CA ARG A 97 7.02 3.17 -13.24
C ARG A 97 6.15 1.95 -13.43
N ASP A 98 6.56 0.85 -12.82
CA ASP A 98 5.79 -0.39 -12.79
C ASP A 98 5.25 -0.59 -11.37
N VAL A 99 3.97 -0.81 -11.27
CA VAL A 99 3.25 -1.00 -10.00
C VAL A 99 2.49 -2.32 -10.07
N GLY A 100 2.74 -3.19 -9.10
CA GLY A 100 1.94 -4.39 -8.89
C GLY A 100 1.34 -4.35 -7.49
N LEU A 101 0.02 -4.33 -7.38
CA LEU A 101 -0.72 -4.26 -6.12
C LEU A 101 -1.70 -5.42 -6.02
N THR A 102 -1.83 -5.94 -4.82
CA THR A 102 -2.85 -6.93 -4.45
C THR A 102 -3.51 -6.49 -3.17
N VAL A 103 -4.84 -6.51 -3.15
CA VAL A 103 -5.62 -6.12 -1.97
C VAL A 103 -6.81 -7.05 -1.78
N ALA A 104 -7.17 -7.33 -0.53
CA ALA A 104 -8.41 -8.02 -0.24
C ALA A 104 -9.59 -7.06 -0.40
N LEU A 105 -10.58 -7.49 -1.18
CA LEU A 105 -11.82 -6.79 -1.44
C LEU A 105 -12.95 -7.56 -0.74
N GLU A 106 -13.77 -6.85 0.00
CA GLU A 106 -14.93 -7.40 0.71
C GLU A 106 -16.20 -6.67 0.27
N GLY A 107 -17.21 -7.43 -0.05
CA GLY A 107 -18.58 -6.98 -0.22
C GLY A 107 -19.51 -7.69 0.75
N PRO A 108 -20.78 -7.28 0.86
CA PRO A 108 -21.76 -7.90 1.76
C PRO A 108 -22.04 -9.38 1.46
N GLN A 109 -21.82 -9.84 0.23
CA GLN A 109 -22.18 -11.19 -0.24
C GLN A 109 -20.97 -12.08 -0.47
N ALA A 110 -19.81 -11.50 -0.85
CA ALA A 110 -18.61 -12.26 -1.19
C ALA A 110 -17.34 -11.52 -0.82
N ARG A 111 -16.22 -12.27 -0.81
CA ARG A 111 -14.87 -11.78 -0.61
C ARG A 111 -13.97 -12.22 -1.74
N GLY A 112 -12.91 -11.46 -1.98
CA GLY A 112 -11.96 -11.80 -3.02
C GLY A 112 -10.67 -11.01 -2.93
N ARG A 113 -9.85 -11.14 -3.95
CA ARG A 113 -8.59 -10.39 -4.08
C ARG A 113 -8.58 -9.63 -5.39
N LEU A 114 -8.37 -8.35 -5.30
CA LEU A 114 -8.14 -7.47 -6.44
C LEU A 114 -6.64 -7.47 -6.77
N PHE A 115 -6.30 -7.75 -8.01
CA PHE A 115 -4.96 -7.71 -8.58
C PHE A 115 -4.87 -6.60 -9.60
N VAL A 116 -3.87 -5.74 -9.44
CA VAL A 116 -3.65 -4.58 -10.31
C VAL A 116 -2.21 -4.53 -10.74
N GLN A 117 -1.96 -4.50 -12.04
CA GLN A 117 -0.67 -4.11 -12.60
C GLN A 117 -0.84 -2.85 -13.41
N GLY A 118 -0.05 -1.84 -13.09
CA GLY A 118 -0.03 -0.57 -13.80
C GLY A 118 1.38 -0.24 -14.28
N ILE A 119 1.47 0.24 -15.49
CA ILE A 119 2.71 0.73 -16.10
C ILE A 119 2.50 2.19 -16.47
N ARG A 120 3.37 3.07 -15.97
CA ARG A 120 3.32 4.49 -16.32
C ARG A 120 4.44 4.83 -17.28
N ARG A 121 4.07 5.35 -18.45
CA ARG A 121 4.98 5.88 -19.47
C ARG A 121 4.53 7.28 -19.87
N ASP A 122 5.43 8.23 -19.96
CA ASP A 122 5.14 9.61 -20.39
C ASP A 122 3.90 10.23 -19.69
N ASP A 123 3.82 10.01 -18.37
CA ASP A 123 2.71 10.45 -17.51
C ASP A 123 1.34 9.79 -17.77
N VAL A 124 1.26 8.82 -18.66
CA VAL A 124 0.05 8.03 -18.92
C VAL A 124 0.16 6.67 -18.24
N TRP A 125 -0.91 6.27 -17.56
CA TRP A 125 -1.04 4.95 -16.96
C TRP A 125 -1.69 3.98 -17.95
N ASP A 126 -1.09 2.80 -18.06
CA ASP A 126 -1.64 1.64 -18.75
C ASP A 126 -1.82 0.52 -17.74
N TYR A 127 -2.93 -0.21 -17.81
CA TYR A 127 -3.29 -1.27 -16.87
C TYR A 127 -3.42 -2.61 -17.59
N PRO A 128 -2.30 -3.28 -17.91
CA PRO A 128 -2.30 -4.52 -18.67
C PRO A 128 -2.94 -5.69 -17.91
N VAL A 129 -3.03 -5.61 -16.59
CA VAL A 129 -3.67 -6.65 -15.76
C VAL A 129 -4.46 -5.98 -14.64
N MET A 130 -5.76 -6.24 -14.65
CA MET A 130 -6.64 -5.82 -13.58
C MET A 130 -7.81 -6.80 -13.47
N TYR A 131 -7.88 -7.55 -12.37
CA TYR A 131 -8.96 -8.51 -12.16
C TYR A 131 -9.21 -8.75 -10.68
N VAL A 132 -10.40 -9.22 -10.36
CA VAL A 132 -10.78 -9.71 -9.03
C VAL A 132 -10.92 -11.21 -9.06
N LEU A 133 -10.28 -11.89 -8.13
CA LEU A 133 -10.42 -13.32 -7.89
C LEU A 133 -11.26 -13.51 -6.62
N ALA A 134 -12.47 -14.02 -6.76
CA ALA A 134 -13.35 -14.34 -5.65
C ALA A 134 -12.90 -15.63 -4.93
N GLU A 135 -13.37 -15.85 -3.71
CA GLU A 135 -13.05 -17.06 -2.91
C GLU A 135 -13.55 -18.36 -3.57
N ASP A 136 -14.64 -18.31 -4.30
CA ASP A 136 -15.20 -19.42 -5.10
C ASP A 136 -14.41 -19.72 -6.39
N LYS A 137 -13.29 -18.98 -6.62
CA LYS A 137 -12.42 -19.04 -7.80
C LYS A 137 -13.01 -18.42 -9.07
N GLN A 138 -14.14 -17.73 -8.99
CA GLN A 138 -14.62 -16.91 -10.09
C GLN A 138 -13.69 -15.72 -10.30
N THR A 139 -13.36 -15.41 -11.56
CA THR A 139 -12.49 -14.29 -11.92
C THR A 139 -13.30 -13.25 -12.69
N PHE A 140 -13.24 -12.01 -12.23
CA PHE A 140 -13.86 -10.85 -12.88
C PHE A 140 -12.77 -10.01 -13.51
N ASP A 141 -12.76 -9.91 -14.82
CA ASP A 141 -11.77 -9.15 -15.57
C ASP A 141 -12.20 -7.68 -15.65
N LEU A 142 -11.33 -6.81 -15.16
CA LEU A 142 -11.50 -5.36 -15.20
C LEU A 142 -10.52 -4.69 -16.19
N THR A 143 -9.70 -5.49 -16.86
CA THR A 143 -8.67 -5.00 -17.79
C THR A 143 -9.31 -4.43 -19.05
N ALA A 144 -10.35 -5.10 -19.57
CA ALA A 144 -11.03 -4.74 -20.80
C ALA A 144 -11.90 -3.47 -20.69
N LEU A 145 -12.16 -3.01 -19.45
CA LEU A 145 -12.88 -1.77 -19.19
C LEU A 145 -11.92 -0.59 -19.44
N ASP A 146 -11.89 -0.08 -20.65
CA ASP A 146 -11.25 1.19 -20.92
C ASP A 146 -12.04 2.35 -20.28
N ASP A 147 -11.52 3.57 -20.35
CA ASP A 147 -12.16 4.69 -19.66
C ASP A 147 -13.59 4.96 -20.15
N ASP A 148 -13.87 4.74 -21.42
CA ASP A 148 -15.20 4.99 -22.02
C ASP A 148 -16.18 3.88 -21.65
N GLU A 149 -15.77 2.61 -21.70
CA GLU A 149 -16.61 1.47 -21.30
C GLU A 149 -16.90 1.50 -19.80
N ALA A 150 -15.92 1.75 -18.97
CA ALA A 150 -16.12 1.91 -17.53
C ALA A 150 -17.02 3.09 -17.18
N ALA A 151 -16.96 4.19 -17.93
CA ALA A 151 -17.86 5.33 -17.77
C ALA A 151 -19.30 4.95 -18.11
N GLN A 152 -19.51 4.21 -19.20
CA GLN A 152 -20.85 3.73 -19.60
C GLN A 152 -21.42 2.75 -18.58
N GLU A 153 -20.63 1.79 -18.09
CA GLU A 153 -21.08 0.87 -17.04
C GLU A 153 -21.41 1.58 -15.73
N CYS A 154 -20.61 2.56 -15.32
CA CYS A 154 -20.92 3.40 -14.17
C CYS A 154 -22.25 4.16 -14.32
N GLU A 155 -22.50 4.71 -15.51
CA GLU A 155 -23.77 5.40 -15.78
C GLU A 155 -24.95 4.44 -15.76
N LEU A 156 -24.80 3.24 -16.33
CA LEU A 156 -25.83 2.20 -16.31
C LEU A 156 -26.13 1.74 -14.89
N GLN A 157 -25.11 1.55 -14.07
CA GLN A 157 -25.28 1.18 -12.67
C GLN A 157 -25.96 2.28 -11.86
N ALA A 158 -25.49 3.52 -11.96
CA ALA A 158 -26.11 4.67 -11.30
C ALA A 158 -27.56 4.92 -11.76
N CYS A 159 -27.86 4.54 -12.98
CA CYS A 159 -29.20 4.58 -13.54
C CYS A 159 -30.10 3.46 -12.98
N ARG A 160 -29.55 2.23 -12.86
CA ARG A 160 -30.25 1.08 -12.26
C ARG A 160 -30.64 1.37 -10.80
N ASP A 161 -29.70 1.95 -10.02
CA ASP A 161 -29.93 2.29 -8.62
C ASP A 161 -31.03 3.35 -8.43
N ARG A 162 -31.15 4.27 -9.37
CA ARG A 162 -32.21 5.29 -9.38
C ARG A 162 -33.55 4.79 -9.93
N GLY A 163 -33.58 3.63 -10.55
CA GLY A 163 -34.81 3.06 -11.19
C GLY A 163 -35.25 3.83 -12.43
N GLU A 164 -34.45 4.67 -13.03
CA GLU A 164 -34.78 5.58 -14.13
C GLU A 164 -34.02 5.31 -15.44
N CYS A 165 -33.59 4.06 -15.67
CA CYS A 165 -32.85 3.74 -16.88
C CYS A 165 -33.70 3.88 -18.14
N PRO A 166 -33.30 4.66 -19.14
CA PRO A 166 -33.95 4.64 -20.44
C PRO A 166 -33.74 3.28 -21.10
N LEU A 167 -34.81 2.66 -21.56
CA LEU A 167 -34.83 1.32 -22.19
C LEU A 167 -34.00 1.20 -23.49
N THR A 168 -33.24 2.21 -23.85
CA THR A 168 -32.47 2.32 -25.10
C THR A 168 -31.00 1.89 -24.97
N ALA A 169 -30.53 1.47 -23.81
CA ALA A 169 -29.12 1.07 -23.60
C ALA A 169 -28.85 -0.45 -23.81
N ALA A 170 -29.81 -1.18 -24.39
CA ALA A 170 -29.68 -2.63 -24.63
C ALA A 170 -29.82 -2.95 -26.13
N LEU A 171 -28.94 -2.34 -26.99
CA LEU A 171 -28.74 -2.77 -28.39
C LEU A 171 -27.26 -2.69 -28.76
#